data_250b394c643d7d1c1a56b2c91dd1cb18
#
_entry.id   250b394c643d7d1c1a56b2c91dd1cb18
#
_cell.length_a   1.000
_cell.length_b   1.000
_cell.length_c   1.000
_cell.angle_alpha   90.00
_cell.angle_beta   90.00
_cell.angle_gamma   90.00
#
_symmetry.space_group_name_H-M   'P 1'
#
loop_
_entity.id
_entity.type
_entity.pdbx_description
1 polymer ?
#
loop_
_entity_poly.entity_id
_entity_poly.type
_entity_poly.pdbx_seq_one_letter_code
_entity_poly.pdbx_strand_id
1 'polypeptide(L)'
;MNSQYLNSRISDFVAIRKNGLAYIDKTMYIPQIEHGADYTFYIRPHGMGATTLISMLKAYYDINLKDQWNDLFKNLYISSCPTPGRSQYLIGHVDFRHFSGNIKTLKKELYTIYFAEFNRVLETYEYLLSAKKVEQIKQEGEKLTSPTDYLNLICSEAKKLGYKFYLFVDGFDAVADFLLEQGGKINYADDEFISNMRTYFKFFDSIYTASQLSIAKIFAVGTIPIAITKFFAGFKGGIFYTTEGDVAQLSGFTPNNVRALIDNHPLRSQFKHTTDELIDAITNLHGGYCFSTKALNEPRLIRCKGAITFIEEYVKNNFNIPQQEPQCDICPILRGRDHEYDQRTSALRDTLCGKKSIIDIEKIIPIDRLDDTRYFFSMLYYRGSFTIIGEKWGKLLLGISNSGAQNHINKYLQ
;
A
#
# COMPACT_ATOMS: atom_id res chain seq x y z
N MET A 1 -21.70 -25.56 -9.42
CA MET A 1 -20.62 -24.60 -9.66
C MET A 1 -20.13 -24.16 -8.28
N ASN A 2 -18.93 -24.56 -7.87
CA ASN A 2 -18.36 -24.06 -6.61
C ASN A 2 -18.03 -22.59 -6.84
N SER A 3 -18.91 -21.67 -6.40
CA SER A 3 -18.57 -20.25 -6.37
C SER A 3 -17.39 -20.11 -5.40
N GLN A 4 -16.27 -19.62 -5.90
CA GLN A 4 -15.09 -19.35 -5.10
C GLN A 4 -15.49 -18.32 -4.02
N TYR A 5 -15.37 -18.66 -2.74
CA TYR A 5 -15.72 -17.77 -1.63
C TYR A 5 -14.64 -16.73 -1.35
N LEU A 6 -13.37 -17.14 -1.46
CA LEU A 6 -12.19 -16.30 -1.26
C LEU A 6 -11.29 -16.36 -2.50
N ASN A 7 -10.56 -15.27 -2.79
CA ASN A 7 -9.53 -15.25 -3.81
C ASN A 7 -8.42 -14.27 -3.46
N SER A 8 -7.30 -14.79 -2.97
CA SER A 8 -6.12 -14.01 -2.57
C SER A 8 -5.42 -13.27 -3.72
N ARG A 9 -5.77 -13.60 -4.98
CA ARG A 9 -5.21 -12.98 -6.19
C ARG A 9 -6.05 -11.80 -6.68
N ILE A 10 -7.29 -11.65 -6.19
CA ILE A 10 -8.18 -10.56 -6.58
C ILE A 10 -8.14 -9.47 -5.52
N SER A 11 -7.66 -8.29 -5.90
CA SER A 11 -7.67 -7.08 -5.07
C SER A 11 -8.61 -5.99 -5.59
N ASP A 12 -9.21 -6.20 -6.75
CA ASP A 12 -10.18 -5.28 -7.34
C ASP A 12 -11.53 -5.37 -6.62
N PHE A 13 -11.95 -4.27 -6.00
CA PHE A 13 -13.18 -4.21 -5.22
C PHE A 13 -14.43 -4.49 -6.07
N VAL A 14 -14.48 -3.96 -7.29
CA VAL A 14 -15.62 -4.17 -8.19
C VAL A 14 -15.75 -5.65 -8.56
N ALA A 15 -14.61 -6.30 -8.86
CA ALA A 15 -14.57 -7.74 -9.13
C ALA A 15 -14.96 -8.56 -7.90
N ILE A 16 -14.48 -8.19 -6.70
CA ILE A 16 -14.86 -8.85 -5.44
C ILE A 16 -16.39 -8.81 -5.27
N ARG A 17 -16.99 -7.61 -5.41
CA ARG A 17 -18.43 -7.43 -5.20
C ARG A 17 -19.29 -8.12 -6.27
N LYS A 18 -18.91 -8.01 -7.56
CA LYS A 18 -19.64 -8.60 -8.67
C LYS A 18 -19.58 -10.15 -8.67
N ASN A 19 -18.47 -10.72 -8.21
CA ASN A 19 -18.31 -12.18 -8.13
C ASN A 19 -18.83 -12.77 -6.80
N GLY A 20 -19.38 -11.95 -5.89
CA GLY A 20 -19.88 -12.43 -4.61
C GLY A 20 -18.80 -12.99 -3.68
N LEU A 21 -17.54 -12.57 -3.85
CA LEU A 21 -16.45 -12.97 -2.97
C LEU A 21 -16.62 -12.33 -1.59
N ALA A 22 -16.10 -13.01 -0.56
CA ALA A 22 -16.09 -12.45 0.79
C ALA A 22 -15.28 -11.17 0.85
N TYR A 23 -15.85 -10.16 1.46
CA TYR A 23 -15.26 -8.84 1.64
C TYR A 23 -15.40 -8.39 3.10
N ILE A 24 -14.31 -7.98 3.71
CA ILE A 24 -14.30 -7.36 5.04
C ILE A 24 -14.46 -5.86 4.87
N ASP A 25 -15.57 -5.35 5.37
CA ASP A 25 -15.94 -3.95 5.23
C ASP A 25 -14.95 -3.02 5.93
N LYS A 26 -14.41 -2.06 5.18
CA LYS A 26 -13.56 -0.96 5.64
C LYS A 26 -14.14 0.40 5.24
N THR A 27 -15.36 0.42 4.73
CA THR A 27 -15.98 1.66 4.22
C THR A 27 -16.32 2.67 5.33
N MET A 28 -16.33 2.25 6.60
CA MET A 28 -16.51 3.13 7.75
C MET A 28 -15.39 4.19 7.88
N TYR A 29 -14.24 3.98 7.24
CA TYR A 29 -13.13 4.94 7.25
C TYR A 29 -13.21 5.99 6.12
N ILE A 30 -14.13 5.85 5.16
CA ILE A 30 -14.30 6.82 4.06
C ILE A 30 -14.51 8.25 4.58
N PRO A 31 -15.40 8.50 5.56
CA PRO A 31 -15.56 9.85 6.09
C PRO A 31 -14.28 10.47 6.65
N GLN A 32 -13.45 9.69 7.35
CA GLN A 32 -12.17 10.16 7.87
C GLN A 32 -11.18 10.51 6.76
N ILE A 33 -11.11 9.68 5.70
CA ILE A 33 -10.25 9.94 4.54
C ILE A 33 -10.74 11.18 3.79
N GLU A 34 -12.05 11.36 3.66
CA GLU A 34 -12.63 12.49 2.94
C GLU A 34 -12.41 13.84 3.67
N HIS A 35 -12.53 13.83 5.01
CA HIS A 35 -12.28 15.01 5.85
C HIS A 35 -10.79 15.22 6.19
N GLY A 36 -9.97 14.22 5.91
CA GLY A 36 -8.52 14.29 6.12
C GLY A 36 -7.82 15.21 5.12
N ALA A 37 -6.49 15.10 5.06
CA ALA A 37 -5.70 15.89 4.11
C ALA A 37 -6.04 15.55 2.66
N ASP A 38 -5.93 16.55 1.79
CA ASP A 38 -6.12 16.35 0.35
C ASP A 38 -5.00 15.47 -0.25
N TYR A 39 -3.85 15.39 0.42
CA TYR A 39 -2.71 14.56 0.01
C TYR A 39 -2.37 13.58 1.11
N THR A 40 -2.70 12.31 0.87
CA THR A 40 -2.52 11.24 1.84
C THR A 40 -1.55 10.20 1.31
N PHE A 41 -0.54 9.89 2.13
CA PHE A 41 0.39 8.77 1.94
C PHE A 41 0.13 7.74 3.03
N TYR A 42 -0.34 6.57 2.64
CA TYR A 42 -0.69 5.49 3.55
C TYR A 42 0.37 4.38 3.48
N ILE A 43 1.06 4.17 4.59
CA ILE A 43 2.22 3.29 4.68
C ILE A 43 1.87 2.05 5.48
N ARG A 44 1.92 0.88 4.83
CA ARG A 44 1.68 -0.41 5.48
C ARG A 44 2.51 -1.50 4.82
N PRO A 45 2.90 -2.54 5.56
CA PRO A 45 3.58 -3.71 5.00
C PRO A 45 2.78 -4.34 3.86
N HIS A 46 3.46 -5.03 2.95
CA HIS A 46 2.81 -5.78 1.88
C HIS A 46 1.78 -6.79 2.43
N GLY A 47 0.71 -6.98 1.68
CA GLY A 47 -0.34 -7.95 2.01
C GLY A 47 -1.34 -7.49 3.07
N MET A 48 -1.24 -6.24 3.56
CA MET A 48 -2.21 -5.65 4.51
C MET A 48 -3.51 -5.18 3.85
N GLY A 49 -3.67 -5.29 2.52
CA GLY A 49 -4.89 -4.93 1.80
C GLY A 49 -4.94 -3.50 1.24
N ALA A 50 -3.80 -2.80 1.16
CA ALA A 50 -3.73 -1.43 0.66
C ALA A 50 -4.25 -1.28 -0.78
N THR A 51 -3.93 -2.22 -1.68
CA THR A 51 -4.44 -2.22 -3.06
C THR A 51 -5.95 -2.37 -3.13
N THR A 52 -6.53 -3.26 -2.29
CA THR A 52 -7.99 -3.42 -2.21
C THR A 52 -8.65 -2.16 -1.64
N LEU A 53 -7.99 -1.49 -0.69
CA LEU A 53 -8.43 -0.21 -0.16
C LEU A 53 -8.47 0.85 -1.27
N ILE A 54 -7.39 1.00 -2.05
CA ILE A 54 -7.39 1.91 -3.22
C ILE A 54 -8.53 1.56 -4.18
N SER A 55 -8.71 0.27 -4.51
CA SER A 55 -9.77 -0.14 -5.43
C SER A 55 -11.17 0.19 -4.91
N MET A 56 -11.40 0.04 -3.61
CA MET A 56 -12.66 0.41 -2.95
C MET A 56 -12.87 1.93 -2.99
N LEU A 57 -11.85 2.73 -2.66
CA LEU A 57 -11.94 4.19 -2.70
C LEU A 57 -12.18 4.70 -4.13
N LYS A 58 -11.48 4.15 -5.13
CA LYS A 58 -11.73 4.45 -6.55
C LYS A 58 -13.18 4.19 -6.90
N ALA A 59 -13.71 3.00 -6.57
CA ALA A 59 -15.10 2.65 -6.87
C ALA A 59 -16.10 3.57 -6.16
N TYR A 60 -15.76 4.06 -4.96
CA TYR A 60 -16.62 4.95 -4.20
C TYR A 60 -16.72 6.36 -4.82
N TYR A 61 -15.59 6.89 -5.27
CA TYR A 61 -15.48 8.27 -5.73
C TYR A 61 -15.72 8.43 -7.23
N ASP A 62 -15.60 7.34 -8.03
CA ASP A 62 -15.67 7.39 -9.49
C ASP A 62 -17.09 7.73 -9.98
N ILE A 63 -17.18 8.80 -10.77
CA ILE A 63 -18.44 9.22 -11.44
C ILE A 63 -18.99 8.13 -12.38
N ASN A 64 -18.12 7.33 -13.01
CA ASN A 64 -18.54 6.25 -13.91
C ASN A 64 -19.26 5.10 -13.20
N LEU A 65 -19.06 4.96 -11.89
CA LEU A 65 -19.69 3.90 -11.10
C LEU A 65 -20.95 4.39 -10.36
N LYS A 66 -21.40 5.61 -10.64
CA LYS A 66 -22.57 6.23 -9.98
C LYS A 66 -23.80 5.34 -10.04
N ASP A 67 -24.12 4.79 -11.20
CA ASP A 67 -25.31 3.97 -11.40
C ASP A 67 -25.17 2.55 -10.80
N GLN A 68 -23.93 2.06 -10.65
CA GLN A 68 -23.62 0.77 -10.05
C GLN A 68 -23.38 0.87 -8.53
N TRP A 69 -23.37 2.08 -7.97
CA TRP A 69 -22.95 2.32 -6.60
C TRP A 69 -23.79 1.52 -5.59
N ASN A 70 -25.13 1.51 -5.76
CA ASN A 70 -26.03 0.81 -4.85
C ASN A 70 -25.74 -0.70 -4.79
N ASP A 71 -25.41 -1.32 -5.92
CA ASP A 71 -25.11 -2.75 -5.99
C ASP A 71 -23.74 -3.05 -5.39
N LEU A 72 -22.73 -2.21 -5.70
CA LEU A 72 -21.36 -2.38 -5.23
C LEU A 72 -21.23 -2.18 -3.72
N PHE A 73 -21.92 -1.21 -3.14
CA PHE A 73 -21.82 -0.86 -1.72
C PHE A 73 -22.97 -1.39 -0.86
N LYS A 74 -23.89 -2.17 -1.44
CA LYS A 74 -24.99 -2.81 -0.71
C LYS A 74 -24.46 -3.59 0.51
N ASN A 75 -25.12 -3.39 1.64
CA ASN A 75 -24.80 -4.03 2.92
C ASN A 75 -23.41 -3.68 3.48
N LEU A 76 -22.78 -2.61 3.01
CA LEU A 76 -21.59 -2.04 3.62
C LEU A 76 -21.95 -0.82 4.46
N TYR A 77 -21.12 -0.48 5.46
CA TYR A 77 -21.36 0.62 6.39
C TYR A 77 -21.73 1.92 5.66
N ILE A 78 -20.95 2.28 4.64
CA ILE A 78 -21.11 3.53 3.90
C ILE A 78 -22.44 3.63 3.13
N SER A 79 -23.12 2.49 2.91
CA SER A 79 -24.42 2.50 2.21
C SER A 79 -25.51 3.19 3.01
N SER A 80 -25.42 3.16 4.34
CA SER A 80 -26.38 3.82 5.24
C SER A 80 -26.08 5.31 5.47
N CYS A 81 -24.84 5.74 5.24
CA CYS A 81 -24.41 7.12 5.50
C CYS A 81 -23.34 7.57 4.46
N PRO A 82 -23.72 7.72 3.18
CA PRO A 82 -22.78 8.14 2.14
C PRO A 82 -22.33 9.58 2.34
N THR A 83 -21.05 9.84 1.98
CA THR A 83 -20.48 11.18 2.08
C THR A 83 -20.73 12.02 0.83
N PRO A 84 -20.55 13.36 0.90
CA PRO A 84 -20.74 14.25 -0.26
C PRO A 84 -19.81 13.95 -1.45
N GLY A 85 -18.63 13.34 -1.20
CA GLY A 85 -17.67 12.99 -2.26
C GLY A 85 -18.04 11.78 -3.10
N ARG A 86 -19.09 11.04 -2.74
CA ARG A 86 -19.56 9.86 -3.48
C ARG A 86 -19.82 10.17 -4.95
N SER A 87 -19.14 9.44 -5.84
CA SER A 87 -19.31 9.54 -7.31
C SER A 87 -19.19 10.99 -7.84
N GLN A 88 -18.20 11.74 -7.33
CA GLN A 88 -17.98 13.14 -7.68
C GLN A 88 -16.67 13.41 -8.42
N TYR A 89 -15.84 12.38 -8.64
CA TYR A 89 -14.48 12.58 -9.14
C TYR A 89 -14.25 11.82 -10.44
N LEU A 90 -13.40 12.40 -11.30
CA LEU A 90 -12.67 11.66 -12.31
C LEU A 90 -11.46 11.00 -11.63
N ILE A 91 -11.23 9.74 -11.92
CA ILE A 91 -10.22 8.92 -11.22
C ILE A 91 -9.01 8.69 -12.12
N GLY A 92 -7.84 9.10 -11.66
CA GLY A 92 -6.54 8.63 -12.18
C GLY A 92 -5.96 7.57 -11.24
N HIS A 93 -5.26 6.57 -11.80
CA HIS A 93 -4.62 5.54 -11.01
C HIS A 93 -3.25 5.17 -11.59
N VAL A 94 -2.18 5.62 -10.97
CA VAL A 94 -0.80 5.25 -11.34
C VAL A 94 -0.36 4.07 -10.48
N ASP A 95 0.04 2.98 -11.14
CA ASP A 95 0.49 1.75 -10.47
C ASP A 95 1.97 1.49 -10.77
N PHE A 96 2.82 1.72 -9.77
CA PHE A 96 4.26 1.49 -9.87
C PHE A 96 4.68 0.06 -9.53
N ARG A 97 3.77 -0.80 -9.07
CA ARG A 97 4.10 -2.20 -8.72
C ARG A 97 4.57 -3.02 -9.94
N HIS A 98 4.30 -2.53 -11.12
CA HIS A 98 4.75 -3.13 -12.39
C HIS A 98 6.10 -2.59 -12.87
N PHE A 99 6.80 -1.81 -12.06
CA PHE A 99 8.16 -1.37 -12.35
C PHE A 99 9.09 -2.60 -12.47
N SER A 100 9.77 -2.73 -13.61
CA SER A 100 10.58 -3.93 -13.92
C SER A 100 11.92 -3.98 -13.19
N GLY A 101 12.29 -2.88 -12.53
CA GLY A 101 13.51 -2.81 -11.76
C GLY A 101 14.78 -2.62 -12.58
N ASN A 102 14.73 -1.88 -13.68
CA ASN A 102 15.91 -1.53 -14.44
C ASN A 102 16.21 -0.02 -14.37
N ILE A 103 17.26 0.36 -13.64
CA ILE A 103 17.66 1.77 -13.49
C ILE A 103 17.94 2.45 -14.84
N LYS A 104 18.60 1.75 -15.79
CA LYS A 104 18.93 2.33 -17.10
C LYS A 104 17.69 2.65 -17.93
N THR A 105 16.59 1.94 -17.69
CA THR A 105 15.31 2.16 -18.39
C THR A 105 14.28 2.87 -17.52
N LEU A 106 14.61 3.22 -16.28
CA LEU A 106 13.69 3.82 -15.30
C LEU A 106 12.90 4.99 -15.90
N LYS A 107 13.57 5.94 -16.53
CA LYS A 107 12.89 7.07 -17.15
C LYS A 107 11.86 6.63 -18.18
N LYS A 108 12.23 5.70 -19.06
CA LYS A 108 11.35 5.18 -20.11
C LYS A 108 10.16 4.43 -19.52
N GLU A 109 10.40 3.59 -18.51
CA GLU A 109 9.35 2.83 -17.84
C GLU A 109 8.36 3.73 -17.12
N LEU A 110 8.84 4.73 -16.38
CA LEU A 110 7.99 5.71 -15.72
C LEU A 110 7.11 6.45 -16.72
N TYR A 111 7.70 6.92 -17.84
CA TYR A 111 6.92 7.57 -18.89
C TYR A 111 5.87 6.63 -19.47
N THR A 112 6.21 5.37 -19.72
CA THR A 112 5.25 4.38 -20.23
C THR A 112 4.08 4.19 -19.25
N ILE A 113 4.35 4.07 -17.96
CA ILE A 113 3.32 3.94 -16.93
C ILE A 113 2.41 5.18 -16.91
N TYR A 114 2.98 6.37 -16.91
CA TYR A 114 2.19 7.61 -16.87
C TYR A 114 1.35 7.83 -18.11
N PHE A 115 1.94 7.70 -19.28
CA PHE A 115 1.22 7.94 -20.53
C PHE A 115 0.11 6.91 -20.75
N ALA A 116 0.36 5.64 -20.42
CA ALA A 116 -0.66 4.61 -20.49
C ALA A 116 -1.85 4.94 -19.58
N GLU A 117 -1.58 5.34 -18.34
CA GLU A 117 -2.64 5.69 -17.39
C GLU A 117 -3.40 6.95 -17.82
N PHE A 118 -2.71 7.99 -18.30
CA PHE A 118 -3.37 9.23 -18.71
C PHE A 118 -4.21 9.04 -19.97
N ASN A 119 -3.76 8.22 -20.91
CA ASN A 119 -4.57 7.81 -22.06
C ASN A 119 -5.80 7.01 -21.62
N ARG A 120 -5.63 6.09 -20.66
CA ARG A 120 -6.74 5.33 -20.08
C ARG A 120 -7.78 6.24 -19.41
N VAL A 121 -7.34 7.27 -18.70
CA VAL A 121 -8.26 8.28 -18.12
C VAL A 121 -9.09 8.95 -19.20
N LEU A 122 -8.46 9.43 -20.27
CA LEU A 122 -9.15 10.06 -21.39
C LEU A 122 -10.17 9.13 -22.05
N GLU A 123 -9.80 7.85 -22.27
CA GLU A 123 -10.70 6.83 -22.82
C GLU A 123 -11.86 6.52 -21.88
N THR A 124 -11.59 6.42 -20.58
CA THR A 124 -12.60 6.11 -19.57
C THR A 124 -13.69 7.19 -19.48
N TYR A 125 -13.32 8.44 -19.69
CA TYR A 125 -14.23 9.59 -19.58
C TYR A 125 -14.49 10.28 -20.91
N GLU A 126 -14.27 9.58 -22.04
CA GLU A 126 -14.49 10.15 -23.39
C GLU A 126 -15.91 10.68 -23.64
N TYR A 127 -16.92 10.08 -22.94
CA TYR A 127 -18.30 10.51 -23.04
C TYR A 127 -18.55 11.93 -22.48
N LEU A 128 -17.65 12.46 -21.68
CA LEU A 128 -17.68 13.83 -21.15
C LEU A 128 -17.04 14.83 -22.16
N LEU A 129 -16.28 14.32 -23.10
CA LEU A 129 -15.59 15.06 -24.14
C LEU A 129 -16.04 14.57 -25.52
N SER A 130 -15.92 15.37 -26.55
CA SER A 130 -16.07 14.83 -27.91
C SER A 130 -14.87 13.96 -28.26
N ALA A 131 -15.05 12.93 -29.11
CA ALA A 131 -13.97 12.08 -29.59
C ALA A 131 -12.83 12.90 -30.24
N LYS A 132 -13.19 13.97 -30.97
CA LYS A 132 -12.22 14.92 -31.55
C LYS A 132 -11.38 15.61 -30.46
N LYS A 133 -11.98 15.95 -29.33
CA LYS A 133 -11.27 16.60 -28.21
C LYS A 133 -10.34 15.63 -27.50
N VAL A 134 -10.77 14.38 -27.30
CA VAL A 134 -9.93 13.31 -26.74
C VAL A 134 -8.70 13.09 -27.61
N GLU A 135 -8.89 12.94 -28.92
CA GLU A 135 -7.79 12.77 -29.87
C GLU A 135 -6.83 13.96 -29.87
N GLN A 136 -7.36 15.18 -29.83
CA GLN A 136 -6.54 16.39 -29.70
C GLN A 136 -5.69 16.39 -28.45
N ILE A 137 -6.26 16.03 -27.28
CA ILE A 137 -5.53 15.98 -26.01
C ILE A 137 -4.44 14.90 -26.05
N LYS A 138 -4.71 13.73 -26.65
CA LYS A 138 -3.72 12.66 -26.82
C LYS A 138 -2.55 13.13 -27.68
N GLN A 139 -2.83 13.74 -28.83
CA GLN A 139 -1.80 14.28 -29.74
C GLN A 139 -0.96 15.41 -29.10
N GLU A 140 -1.58 16.27 -28.30
CA GLU A 140 -0.85 17.26 -27.51
C GLU A 140 0.01 16.59 -26.44
N GLY A 141 -0.53 15.59 -25.73
CA GLY A 141 0.18 14.81 -24.70
C GLY A 141 1.41 14.11 -25.23
N GLU A 142 1.34 13.49 -26.41
CA GLU A 142 2.47 12.82 -27.05
C GLU A 142 3.65 13.74 -27.38
N LYS A 143 3.39 15.04 -27.58
CA LYS A 143 4.41 16.06 -27.83
C LYS A 143 5.06 16.57 -26.54
N LEU A 144 4.44 16.29 -25.40
CA LEU A 144 4.95 16.75 -24.10
C LEU A 144 6.11 15.88 -23.66
N THR A 145 7.15 16.52 -23.16
CA THR A 145 8.34 15.82 -22.63
C THR A 145 8.24 15.54 -21.14
N SER A 146 7.15 15.99 -20.51
CA SER A 146 6.89 15.85 -19.08
C SER A 146 5.53 15.19 -18.86
N PRO A 147 5.48 14.06 -18.13
CA PRO A 147 4.22 13.45 -17.71
C PRO A 147 3.30 14.40 -16.95
N THR A 148 3.89 15.37 -16.27
CA THR A 148 3.17 16.40 -15.52
C THR A 148 2.36 17.29 -16.38
N ASP A 149 2.97 17.76 -17.47
CA ASP A 149 2.28 18.67 -18.38
C ASP A 149 1.08 17.96 -19.01
N TYR A 150 1.20 16.65 -19.26
CA TYR A 150 0.10 15.85 -19.75
C TYR A 150 -1.00 15.71 -18.68
N LEU A 151 -0.63 15.41 -17.43
CA LEU A 151 -1.58 15.37 -16.32
C LEU A 151 -2.27 16.74 -16.13
N ASN A 152 -1.52 17.82 -16.19
CA ASN A 152 -2.06 19.18 -16.07
C ASN A 152 -3.07 19.48 -17.19
N LEU A 153 -2.77 19.05 -18.42
CA LEU A 153 -3.68 19.19 -19.54
C LEU A 153 -5.01 18.47 -19.27
N ILE A 154 -4.97 17.22 -18.85
CA ILE A 154 -6.16 16.43 -18.51
C ILE A 154 -6.95 17.08 -17.37
N CYS A 155 -6.27 17.45 -16.28
CA CYS A 155 -6.91 18.08 -15.12
C CYS A 155 -7.53 19.44 -15.45
N SER A 156 -6.89 20.22 -16.36
CA SER A 156 -7.44 21.50 -16.80
C SER A 156 -8.73 21.32 -17.61
N GLU A 157 -8.79 20.31 -18.45
CA GLU A 157 -10.02 19.99 -19.21
C GLU A 157 -11.12 19.47 -18.26
N ALA A 158 -10.78 18.59 -17.30
CA ALA A 158 -11.73 18.16 -16.25
C ALA A 158 -12.33 19.34 -15.49
N LYS A 159 -11.50 20.33 -15.12
CA LYS A 159 -11.92 21.54 -14.42
C LYS A 159 -12.86 22.41 -15.27
N LYS A 160 -12.58 22.56 -16.58
CA LYS A 160 -13.46 23.29 -17.50
C LYS A 160 -14.85 22.66 -17.60
N LEU A 161 -14.92 21.33 -17.43
CA LEU A 161 -16.17 20.58 -17.40
C LEU A 161 -16.87 20.58 -16.03
N GLY A 162 -16.26 21.23 -15.03
CA GLY A 162 -16.78 21.30 -13.66
C GLY A 162 -16.50 20.06 -12.79
N TYR A 163 -15.62 19.16 -13.25
CA TYR A 163 -15.26 17.95 -12.50
C TYR A 163 -13.99 18.15 -11.67
N LYS A 164 -13.93 17.42 -10.56
CA LYS A 164 -12.74 17.29 -9.71
C LYS A 164 -11.98 16.02 -10.09
N PHE A 165 -10.66 16.05 -9.92
CA PHE A 165 -9.79 14.91 -10.23
C PHE A 165 -9.21 14.34 -8.93
N TYR A 166 -9.31 13.01 -8.76
CA TYR A 166 -8.70 12.30 -7.64
C TYR A 166 -7.66 11.32 -8.18
N LEU A 167 -6.40 11.53 -7.79
CA LEU A 167 -5.28 10.68 -8.22
C LEU A 167 -4.99 9.63 -7.15
N PHE A 168 -5.01 8.37 -7.53
CA PHE A 168 -4.56 7.25 -6.73
C PHE A 168 -3.19 6.79 -7.21
N VAL A 169 -2.28 6.48 -6.28
CA VAL A 169 -0.93 5.98 -6.58
C VAL A 169 -0.68 4.72 -5.78
N ASP A 170 -0.46 3.59 -6.44
CA ASP A 170 -0.15 2.31 -5.80
C ASP A 170 1.34 1.98 -5.96
N GLY A 171 2.02 1.65 -4.85
CA GLY A 171 3.44 1.34 -4.83
C GLY A 171 4.33 2.55 -5.12
N PHE A 172 4.04 3.70 -4.53
CA PHE A 172 4.84 4.91 -4.76
C PHE A 172 6.32 4.76 -4.36
N ASP A 173 6.65 3.73 -3.61
CA ASP A 173 8.00 3.37 -3.14
C ASP A 173 8.64 2.20 -3.91
N ALA A 174 8.04 1.73 -5.00
CA ALA A 174 8.53 0.58 -5.78
C ALA A 174 9.99 0.74 -6.25
N VAL A 175 10.42 1.97 -6.54
CA VAL A 175 11.82 2.23 -6.88
C VAL A 175 12.74 2.00 -5.69
N ALA A 176 12.32 2.34 -4.46
CA ALA A 176 13.09 2.04 -3.25
C ALA A 176 13.19 0.54 -3.00
N ASP A 177 12.13 -0.20 -3.25
CA ASP A 177 12.11 -1.66 -3.17
C ASP A 177 13.17 -2.26 -4.10
N PHE A 178 13.18 -1.82 -5.35
CA PHE A 178 14.20 -2.23 -6.31
C PHE A 178 15.62 -1.89 -5.85
N LEU A 179 15.85 -0.68 -5.33
CA LEU A 179 17.17 -0.26 -4.85
C LEU A 179 17.66 -1.13 -3.67
N LEU A 180 16.74 -1.46 -2.75
CA LEU A 180 17.06 -2.38 -1.64
C LEU A 180 17.43 -3.78 -2.13
N GLU A 181 16.73 -4.28 -3.16
CA GLU A 181 17.03 -5.59 -3.75
C GLU A 181 18.42 -5.66 -4.41
N GLN A 182 18.95 -4.54 -4.88
CA GLN A 182 20.30 -4.48 -5.45
C GLN A 182 21.42 -4.62 -4.39
N GLY A 183 21.12 -4.47 -3.10
CA GLY A 183 21.99 -4.83 -1.99
C GLY A 183 23.39 -4.20 -2.03
N GLY A 184 23.48 -2.88 -2.00
CA GLY A 184 24.78 -2.16 -1.95
C GLY A 184 25.57 -2.15 -3.26
N LYS A 185 25.03 -2.74 -4.34
CA LYS A 185 25.64 -2.69 -5.68
C LYS A 185 25.48 -1.35 -6.38
N ILE A 186 24.63 -0.46 -5.83
CA ILE A 186 24.33 0.82 -6.43
C ILE A 186 25.30 1.87 -5.90
N ASN A 187 25.95 2.55 -6.82
CA ASN A 187 26.72 3.75 -6.50
C ASN A 187 25.77 4.96 -6.48
N TYR A 188 25.34 5.36 -5.30
CA TYR A 188 24.45 6.53 -5.13
C TYR A 188 25.05 7.88 -5.58
N ALA A 189 26.39 7.91 -5.81
CA ALA A 189 27.09 9.08 -6.34
C ALA A 189 27.22 9.05 -7.88
N ASP A 190 26.68 8.04 -8.55
CA ASP A 190 26.68 7.93 -10.00
C ASP A 190 25.73 8.96 -10.63
N ASP A 191 26.23 9.73 -11.60
CA ASP A 191 25.44 10.76 -12.29
C ASP A 191 24.23 10.17 -13.04
N GLU A 192 24.34 8.96 -13.58
CA GLU A 192 23.21 8.26 -14.21
C GLU A 192 22.15 7.90 -13.18
N PHE A 193 22.57 7.36 -12.03
CA PHE A 193 21.65 7.09 -10.92
C PHE A 193 20.94 8.36 -10.45
N ILE A 194 21.70 9.43 -10.20
CA ILE A 194 21.15 10.73 -9.76
C ILE A 194 20.16 11.28 -10.80
N SER A 195 20.49 11.20 -12.10
CA SER A 195 19.64 11.66 -13.18
C SER A 195 18.32 10.87 -13.26
N ASN A 196 18.38 9.55 -13.11
CA ASN A 196 17.22 8.68 -13.13
C ASN A 196 16.33 8.91 -11.91
N MET A 197 16.92 9.07 -10.73
CA MET A 197 16.21 9.42 -9.51
C MET A 197 15.53 10.78 -9.60
N ARG A 198 16.19 11.78 -10.18
CA ARG A 198 15.56 13.10 -10.45
C ARG A 198 14.30 12.99 -11.30
N THR A 199 14.26 12.06 -12.25
CA THR A 199 13.06 11.85 -13.09
C THR A 199 11.90 11.29 -12.28
N TYR A 200 12.18 10.28 -11.43
CA TYR A 200 11.18 9.76 -10.50
C TYR A 200 10.66 10.84 -9.56
N PHE A 201 11.56 11.62 -9.02
CA PHE A 201 11.25 12.70 -8.10
C PHE A 201 10.49 13.85 -8.74
N LYS A 202 10.86 14.26 -9.93
CA LYS A 202 10.11 15.28 -10.67
C LYS A 202 8.65 14.92 -10.86
N PHE A 203 8.31 13.66 -10.95
CA PHE A 203 6.90 13.26 -11.03
C PHE A 203 6.12 13.67 -9.78
N PHE A 204 6.63 13.35 -8.58
CA PHE A 204 5.95 13.74 -7.34
C PHE A 204 5.92 15.26 -7.12
N ASP A 205 7.00 16.00 -7.50
CA ASP A 205 6.98 17.48 -7.55
C ASP A 205 5.86 17.98 -8.43
N SER A 206 5.74 17.34 -9.51
CA SER A 206 4.82 17.72 -10.56
C SER A 206 3.37 17.47 -10.15
N ILE A 207 3.12 16.37 -9.45
CA ILE A 207 1.82 16.10 -8.82
C ILE A 207 1.49 17.21 -7.82
N TYR A 208 2.47 17.65 -7.01
CA TYR A 208 2.27 18.76 -6.09
C TYR A 208 1.92 20.06 -6.83
N THR A 209 2.64 20.38 -7.89
CA THR A 209 2.37 21.58 -8.69
C THR A 209 1.00 21.48 -9.38
N ALA A 210 0.65 20.30 -9.91
CA ALA A 210 -0.65 20.02 -10.52
C ALA A 210 -1.79 20.10 -9.49
N SER A 211 -1.53 19.71 -8.24
CA SER A 211 -2.49 19.78 -7.16
C SER A 211 -2.91 21.21 -6.84
N GLN A 212 -1.98 22.16 -6.95
CA GLN A 212 -2.28 23.58 -6.77
C GLN A 212 -3.18 24.14 -7.88
N LEU A 213 -3.21 23.47 -9.05
CA LEU A 213 -3.93 23.94 -10.23
C LEU A 213 -5.27 23.21 -10.44
N SER A 214 -5.30 21.88 -10.27
CA SER A 214 -6.43 21.09 -10.80
C SER A 214 -6.70 19.75 -10.11
N ILE A 215 -5.74 19.15 -9.41
CA ILE A 215 -5.97 17.89 -8.67
C ILE A 215 -6.59 18.22 -7.33
N ALA A 216 -7.77 17.65 -7.06
CA ALA A 216 -8.46 17.90 -5.80
C ALA A 216 -7.89 17.07 -4.64
N LYS A 217 -7.57 15.79 -4.91
CA LYS A 217 -7.07 14.85 -3.89
C LYS A 217 -6.04 13.88 -4.45
N ILE A 218 -5.14 13.43 -3.59
CA ILE A 218 -4.18 12.35 -3.87
C ILE A 218 -4.25 11.34 -2.72
N PHE A 219 -4.31 10.05 -3.05
CA PHE A 219 -4.17 8.97 -2.09
C PHE A 219 -3.12 7.98 -2.61
N ALA A 220 -1.95 7.99 -1.98
CA ALA A 220 -0.83 7.15 -2.35
C ALA A 220 -0.60 6.06 -1.30
N VAL A 221 -0.33 4.82 -1.73
CA VAL A 221 0.03 3.73 -0.84
C VAL A 221 1.42 3.20 -1.16
N GLY A 222 2.12 2.79 -0.12
CA GLY A 222 3.44 2.17 -0.20
C GLY A 222 3.77 1.44 1.08
N THR A 223 4.97 0.87 1.12
CA THR A 223 5.48 0.16 2.29
C THR A 223 6.53 0.95 3.06
N ILE A 224 7.32 1.76 2.38
CA ILE A 224 8.38 2.56 3.00
C ILE A 224 8.10 4.05 2.76
N PRO A 225 8.17 4.90 3.80
CA PRO A 225 8.01 6.34 3.66
C PRO A 225 9.30 6.95 3.10
N ILE A 226 9.58 6.70 1.84
CA ILE A 226 10.78 7.26 1.20
C ILE A 226 10.65 8.79 1.13
N ALA A 227 11.65 9.46 1.74
CA ALA A 227 11.84 10.87 1.50
C ALA A 227 12.61 11.05 0.21
N ILE A 228 12.02 11.83 -0.46
CA ILE A 228 12.63 12.73 -1.40
C ILE A 228 12.86 14.01 -0.62
N THR A 229 14.01 14.10 0.04
CA THR A 229 14.30 15.07 1.11
C THR A 229 14.05 16.55 0.75
N LYS A 230 14.02 16.87 -0.56
CA LYS A 230 13.66 18.21 -1.04
C LYS A 230 12.17 18.39 -1.33
N PHE A 231 11.43 17.32 -1.50
CA PHE A 231 10.03 17.31 -1.95
C PHE A 231 9.04 17.42 -0.82
N PHE A 232 9.21 16.62 0.23
CA PHE A 232 8.28 16.63 1.33
C PHE A 232 8.37 17.91 2.16
N ALA A 233 9.49 18.63 2.12
CA ALA A 233 9.59 20.00 2.67
C ALA A 233 8.67 21.01 1.94
N GLY A 234 8.29 20.73 0.68
CA GLY A 234 7.36 21.53 -0.12
C GLY A 234 5.91 21.06 -0.07
N PHE A 235 5.63 19.82 0.30
CA PHE A 235 4.28 19.26 0.42
C PHE A 235 3.56 19.79 1.67
N LYS A 236 3.32 21.09 1.70
CA LYS A 236 2.53 21.73 2.76
C LYS A 236 1.09 21.22 2.65
N GLY A 237 0.71 20.32 3.57
CA GLY A 237 -0.65 19.77 3.64
C GLY A 237 -0.78 18.28 3.33
N GLY A 238 0.32 17.59 2.97
CA GLY A 238 0.32 16.12 2.89
C GLY A 238 0.46 15.46 4.26
N ILE A 239 -0.26 14.38 4.50
CA ILE A 239 -0.14 13.57 5.72
C ILE A 239 0.39 12.18 5.35
N PHE A 240 1.41 11.74 6.11
CA PHE A 240 1.87 10.35 6.10
C PHE A 240 1.16 9.61 7.22
N TYR A 241 0.23 8.74 6.86
CA TYR A 241 -0.37 7.83 7.81
C TYR A 241 0.55 6.62 8.03
N THR A 242 1.39 6.70 9.04
CA THR A 242 2.31 5.63 9.45
C THR A 242 1.93 5.06 10.82
N THR A 243 1.93 5.90 11.84
CA THR A 243 1.69 5.53 13.24
C THR A 243 0.44 6.20 13.84
N GLU A 244 -0.32 6.93 13.06
CA GLU A 244 -1.52 7.64 13.49
C GLU A 244 -2.64 6.67 13.87
N GLY A 245 -3.18 6.82 15.08
CA GLY A 245 -4.14 5.88 15.67
C GLY A 245 -5.48 5.80 14.97
N ASP A 246 -5.95 6.90 14.41
CA ASP A 246 -7.30 6.99 13.84
C ASP A 246 -7.49 6.16 12.58
N VAL A 247 -6.39 5.81 11.88
CA VAL A 247 -6.38 4.97 10.68
C VAL A 247 -5.59 3.68 10.87
N ALA A 248 -5.28 3.29 12.10
CA ALA A 248 -4.47 2.11 12.40
C ALA A 248 -5.09 0.83 11.81
N GLN A 249 -6.42 0.73 11.83
CA GLN A 249 -7.18 -0.43 11.34
C GLN A 249 -7.79 -0.25 9.94
N LEU A 250 -7.42 0.79 9.21
CA LEU A 250 -7.89 1.04 7.83
C LEU A 250 -7.56 -0.14 6.90
N SER A 251 -6.45 -0.82 7.13
CA SER A 251 -6.09 -2.08 6.46
C SER A 251 -5.68 -3.13 7.50
N GLY A 252 -5.53 -4.37 7.05
CA GLY A 252 -5.36 -5.52 7.94
C GLY A 252 -6.69 -6.08 8.44
N PHE A 253 -6.66 -7.32 8.89
CA PHE A 253 -7.79 -7.99 9.51
C PHE A 253 -7.61 -8.08 11.02
N THR A 254 -8.67 -7.86 11.77
CA THR A 254 -8.73 -8.25 13.19
C THR A 254 -9.00 -9.76 13.30
N PRO A 255 -8.74 -10.40 14.45
CA PRO A 255 -9.17 -11.79 14.68
C PRO A 255 -10.67 -12.00 14.41
N ASN A 256 -11.52 -11.02 14.75
CA ASN A 256 -12.95 -11.10 14.46
C ASN A 256 -13.27 -11.05 12.96
N ASN A 257 -12.48 -10.32 12.16
CA ASN A 257 -12.62 -10.35 10.70
C ASN A 257 -12.28 -11.74 10.15
N VAL A 258 -11.20 -12.35 10.65
CA VAL A 258 -10.81 -13.71 10.23
C VAL A 258 -11.87 -14.73 10.69
N ARG A 259 -12.41 -14.59 11.90
CA ARG A 259 -13.53 -15.39 12.39
C ARG A 259 -14.71 -15.36 11.44
N ALA A 260 -15.11 -14.15 11.03
CA ALA A 260 -16.22 -13.98 10.09
C ALA A 260 -15.96 -14.67 8.74
N LEU A 261 -14.72 -14.62 8.22
CA LEU A 261 -14.34 -15.33 6.99
C LEU A 261 -14.42 -16.86 7.14
N ILE A 262 -14.02 -17.40 8.28
CA ILE A 262 -14.04 -18.84 8.56
C ILE A 262 -15.48 -19.32 8.80
N ASP A 263 -16.22 -18.66 9.69
CA ASP A 263 -17.55 -19.09 10.13
C ASP A 263 -18.60 -19.00 9.00
N ASN A 264 -18.45 -18.01 8.10
CA ASN A 264 -19.32 -17.88 6.92
C ASN A 264 -18.81 -18.63 5.68
N HIS A 265 -17.74 -19.44 5.82
CA HIS A 265 -17.22 -20.18 4.68
C HIS A 265 -18.23 -21.29 4.25
N PRO A 266 -18.57 -21.41 2.98
CA PRO A 266 -19.56 -22.38 2.49
C PRO A 266 -19.27 -23.84 2.87
N LEU A 267 -17.99 -24.17 3.08
CA LEU A 267 -17.54 -25.51 3.47
C LEU A 267 -17.24 -25.60 4.98
N ARG A 268 -17.72 -24.68 5.80
CA ARG A 268 -17.40 -24.62 7.25
C ARG A 268 -17.69 -25.93 7.98
N SER A 269 -18.79 -26.61 7.62
CA SER A 269 -19.18 -27.88 8.22
C SER A 269 -18.20 -29.05 7.96
N GLN A 270 -17.31 -28.90 6.96
CA GLN A 270 -16.29 -29.87 6.62
C GLN A 270 -14.94 -29.61 7.29
N PHE A 271 -14.79 -28.46 7.95
CA PHE A 271 -13.53 -28.08 8.60
C PHE A 271 -13.23 -29.00 9.77
N LYS A 272 -11.99 -29.50 9.84
CA LYS A 272 -11.51 -30.39 10.90
C LYS A 272 -11.15 -29.68 12.20
N HIS A 273 -10.85 -28.37 12.10
CA HIS A 273 -10.40 -27.55 13.21
C HIS A 273 -11.47 -26.55 13.63
N THR A 274 -11.45 -26.16 14.86
CA THR A 274 -12.28 -25.07 15.39
C THR A 274 -11.86 -23.74 14.77
N THR A 275 -12.75 -22.76 14.81
CA THR A 275 -12.45 -21.41 14.34
C THR A 275 -11.28 -20.80 15.12
N ASP A 276 -11.20 -21.04 16.44
CA ASP A 276 -10.13 -20.52 17.29
C ASP A 276 -8.77 -21.13 16.94
N GLU A 277 -8.69 -22.44 16.73
CA GLU A 277 -7.45 -23.10 16.30
C GLU A 277 -6.94 -22.54 14.95
N LEU A 278 -7.85 -22.26 14.02
CA LEU A 278 -7.46 -21.68 12.72
C LEU A 278 -7.03 -20.22 12.86
N ILE A 279 -7.69 -19.42 13.72
CA ILE A 279 -7.29 -18.04 14.01
C ILE A 279 -5.91 -18.03 14.66
N ASP A 280 -5.64 -18.90 15.60
CA ASP A 280 -4.35 -19.01 16.28
C ASP A 280 -3.23 -19.38 15.29
N ALA A 281 -3.47 -20.36 14.42
CA ALA A 281 -2.53 -20.73 13.35
C ALA A 281 -2.24 -19.58 12.39
N ILE A 282 -3.29 -18.89 11.93
CA ILE A 282 -3.16 -17.73 11.03
C ILE A 282 -2.43 -16.58 11.74
N THR A 283 -2.79 -16.28 12.98
CA THR A 283 -2.19 -15.19 13.75
C THR A 283 -0.71 -15.44 14.03
N ASN A 284 -0.34 -16.68 14.31
CA ASN A 284 1.05 -17.05 14.55
C ASN A 284 1.94 -16.80 13.32
N LEU A 285 1.43 -17.00 12.10
CA LEU A 285 2.18 -16.85 10.87
C LEU A 285 2.06 -15.43 10.27
N HIS A 286 0.89 -14.81 10.36
CA HIS A 286 0.53 -13.62 9.60
C HIS A 286 0.01 -12.48 10.45
N GLY A 287 -0.01 -12.62 11.78
CA GLY A 287 -0.57 -11.67 12.73
C GLY A 287 0.47 -10.85 13.49
N GLY A 288 0.03 -10.30 14.61
CA GLY A 288 0.87 -9.61 15.58
C GLY A 288 1.08 -8.11 15.29
N TYR A 289 0.49 -7.55 14.25
CA TYR A 289 0.75 -6.16 13.85
C TYR A 289 0.03 -5.13 14.72
N CYS A 290 0.77 -4.11 15.11
CA CYS A 290 0.28 -2.89 15.74
C CYS A 290 1.03 -1.69 15.14
N PHE A 291 0.28 -0.73 14.61
CA PHE A 291 0.83 0.41 13.90
C PHE A 291 0.69 1.73 14.67
N SER A 292 0.17 1.70 15.91
CA SER A 292 0.03 2.91 16.72
C SER A 292 0.07 2.57 18.22
N THR A 293 0.68 3.45 19.02
CA THR A 293 0.63 3.32 20.49
C THR A 293 -0.79 3.43 21.04
N LYS A 294 -1.67 4.16 20.37
CA LYS A 294 -3.10 4.24 20.71
C LYS A 294 -3.83 2.90 20.53
N ALA A 295 -3.31 2.02 19.68
CA ALA A 295 -3.89 0.71 19.40
C ALA A 295 -3.21 -0.45 20.18
N LEU A 296 -2.40 -0.17 21.18
CA LEU A 296 -1.69 -1.20 21.96
C LEU A 296 -2.65 -2.15 22.72
N ASN A 297 -3.80 -1.63 23.12
CA ASN A 297 -4.85 -2.39 23.81
C ASN A 297 -5.90 -2.97 22.85
N GLU A 298 -5.78 -2.68 21.55
CA GLU A 298 -6.66 -3.23 20.51
C GLU A 298 -6.14 -4.60 20.04
N PRO A 299 -7.02 -5.44 19.46
CA PRO A 299 -6.60 -6.69 18.84
C PRO A 299 -5.53 -6.45 17.77
N ARG A 300 -4.46 -7.26 17.82
CA ARG A 300 -3.39 -7.20 16.81
C ARG A 300 -3.93 -7.53 15.43
N LEU A 301 -3.42 -6.81 14.42
CA LEU A 301 -3.84 -7.01 13.05
C LEU A 301 -3.13 -8.20 12.41
N ILE A 302 -3.79 -8.77 11.42
CA ILE A 302 -3.37 -9.92 10.62
C ILE A 302 -3.26 -9.46 9.15
N ARG A 303 -2.26 -9.93 8.42
CA ARG A 303 -2.12 -9.68 6.98
C ARG A 303 -3.31 -10.27 6.22
N CYS A 304 -4.04 -9.43 5.49
CA CYS A 304 -5.23 -9.85 4.74
C CYS A 304 -4.90 -10.97 3.75
N LYS A 305 -3.86 -10.77 2.92
CA LYS A 305 -3.43 -11.75 1.92
C LYS A 305 -3.01 -13.06 2.56
N GLY A 306 -2.26 -13.00 3.67
CA GLY A 306 -1.82 -14.19 4.40
C GLY A 306 -3.00 -14.99 4.94
N ALA A 307 -3.97 -14.33 5.59
CA ALA A 307 -5.16 -14.98 6.12
C ALA A 307 -6.01 -15.64 5.02
N ILE A 308 -6.25 -14.92 3.90
CA ILE A 308 -7.04 -15.45 2.79
C ILE A 308 -6.32 -16.64 2.16
N THR A 309 -5.01 -16.52 1.86
CA THR A 309 -4.22 -17.61 1.27
C THR A 309 -4.20 -18.83 2.18
N PHE A 310 -4.06 -18.63 3.49
CA PHE A 310 -4.09 -19.74 4.46
C PHE A 310 -5.42 -20.50 4.41
N ILE A 311 -6.55 -19.81 4.40
CA ILE A 311 -7.88 -20.43 4.35
C ILE A 311 -8.06 -21.17 3.01
N GLU A 312 -7.63 -20.57 1.88
CA GLU A 312 -7.68 -21.22 0.56
C GLU A 312 -6.87 -22.51 0.52
N GLU A 313 -5.65 -22.48 1.07
CA GLU A 313 -4.79 -23.67 1.10
C GLU A 313 -5.29 -24.72 2.09
N TYR A 314 -5.82 -24.29 3.24
CA TYR A 314 -6.46 -25.20 4.19
C TYR A 314 -7.59 -26.02 3.53
N VAL A 315 -8.43 -25.35 2.74
CA VAL A 315 -9.49 -26.02 1.98
C VAL A 315 -8.90 -26.97 0.90
N LYS A 316 -7.91 -26.50 0.13
CA LYS A 316 -7.24 -27.30 -0.90
C LYS A 316 -6.53 -28.52 -0.36
N ASN A 317 -5.98 -28.44 0.85
CA ASN A 317 -5.26 -29.52 1.54
C ASN A 317 -6.20 -30.45 2.34
N ASN A 318 -7.44 -30.59 1.90
CA ASN A 318 -8.44 -31.42 2.56
C ASN A 318 -8.58 -31.11 4.07
N PHE A 319 -8.61 -29.81 4.39
CA PHE A 319 -8.77 -29.29 5.75
C PHE A 319 -7.64 -29.68 6.71
N ASN A 320 -6.42 -29.80 6.21
CA ASN A 320 -5.22 -29.89 7.05
C ASN A 320 -4.53 -28.52 7.08
N ILE A 321 -3.99 -28.14 8.25
CA ILE A 321 -3.27 -26.89 8.41
C ILE A 321 -2.09 -26.83 7.44
N PRO A 322 -2.02 -25.80 6.56
CA PRO A 322 -0.95 -25.70 5.59
C PRO A 322 0.40 -25.40 6.28
N GLN A 323 1.43 -26.09 5.80
CA GLN A 323 2.81 -25.74 6.16
C GLN A 323 3.24 -24.60 5.24
N GLN A 324 2.99 -23.37 5.65
CA GLN A 324 3.41 -22.18 4.89
C GLN A 324 4.76 -21.67 5.40
N GLU A 325 5.67 -21.37 4.45
CA GLU A 325 6.74 -20.44 4.75
C GLU A 325 6.18 -19.02 4.63
N PRO A 326 6.26 -18.23 5.70
CA PRO A 326 5.76 -16.86 5.67
C PRO A 326 6.59 -16.04 4.68
N GLN A 327 5.91 -15.29 3.81
CA GLN A 327 6.58 -14.28 2.99
C GLN A 327 7.12 -13.18 3.90
N CYS A 328 8.42 -12.98 3.87
CA CYS A 328 9.07 -11.90 4.59
C CYS A 328 10.01 -11.14 3.65
N ASP A 329 9.78 -9.83 3.53
CA ASP A 329 10.53 -8.94 2.63
C ASP A 329 11.79 -8.37 3.33
N ILE A 330 12.39 -9.14 4.25
CA ILE A 330 13.57 -8.72 5.05
C ILE A 330 14.86 -8.79 4.25
N CYS A 331 15.02 -9.80 3.39
CA CYS A 331 16.30 -10.11 2.75
C CYS A 331 17.00 -8.91 2.10
N PRO A 332 16.33 -8.01 1.41
CA PRO A 332 16.99 -6.83 0.84
C PRO A 332 17.58 -5.88 1.88
N ILE A 333 16.88 -5.69 3.01
CA ILE A 333 17.30 -4.77 4.08
C ILE A 333 18.52 -5.29 4.83
N LEU A 334 18.65 -6.61 4.93
CA LEU A 334 19.73 -7.26 5.66
C LEU A 334 21.04 -7.26 4.88
N ARG A 335 21.03 -7.09 3.55
CA ARG A 335 22.22 -7.01 2.70
C ARG A 335 22.87 -5.64 2.82
N GLY A 336 23.58 -5.37 3.94
CA GLY A 336 24.37 -4.16 4.12
C GLY A 336 25.79 -4.29 3.57
N ARG A 337 26.59 -3.20 3.61
CA ARG A 337 28.05 -3.25 3.39
C ARG A 337 28.72 -3.97 4.55
N ASP A 338 29.83 -4.64 4.32
CA ASP A 338 30.47 -5.58 5.25
C ASP A 338 30.58 -5.10 6.72
N HIS A 339 30.96 -3.86 6.97
CA HIS A 339 31.07 -3.32 8.34
C HIS A 339 29.71 -3.00 9.01
N GLU A 340 28.68 -2.70 8.25
CA GLU A 340 27.34 -2.43 8.77
C GLU A 340 26.57 -3.73 9.03
N TYR A 341 26.96 -4.81 8.33
CA TYR A 341 26.39 -6.13 8.50
C TYR A 341 26.54 -6.63 9.93
N ASP A 342 27.74 -6.49 10.53
CA ASP A 342 28.01 -6.95 11.90
C ASP A 342 27.18 -6.21 12.94
N GLN A 343 26.96 -4.90 12.77
CA GLN A 343 26.14 -4.12 13.70
C GLN A 343 24.64 -4.49 13.58
N ARG A 344 24.14 -4.66 12.36
CA ARG A 344 22.75 -5.07 12.09
C ARG A 344 22.46 -6.47 12.61
N THR A 345 23.34 -7.43 12.36
CA THR A 345 23.22 -8.81 12.83
C THR A 345 23.30 -8.91 14.35
N SER A 346 24.19 -8.15 14.99
CA SER A 346 24.26 -8.06 16.46
C SER A 346 22.97 -7.53 17.06
N ALA A 347 22.44 -6.43 16.52
CA ALA A 347 21.18 -5.83 16.98
C ALA A 347 19.98 -6.78 16.81
N LEU A 348 19.94 -7.55 15.70
CA LEU A 348 18.90 -8.57 15.50
C LEU A 348 19.02 -9.73 16.48
N ARG A 349 20.23 -10.25 16.75
CA ARG A 349 20.48 -11.30 17.76
C ARG A 349 20.02 -10.85 19.14
N ASP A 350 20.34 -9.61 19.51
CA ASP A 350 19.90 -9.02 20.77
C ASP A 350 18.37 -9.00 20.88
N THR A 351 17.68 -8.64 19.80
CA THR A 351 16.21 -8.64 19.78
C THR A 351 15.62 -10.05 19.83
N LEU A 352 16.23 -11.03 19.15
CA LEU A 352 15.84 -12.45 19.24
C LEU A 352 16.01 -13.01 20.67
N CYS A 353 17.06 -12.55 21.39
CA CYS A 353 17.29 -12.89 22.79
C CYS A 353 16.35 -12.14 23.77
N GLY A 354 15.33 -11.45 23.27
CA GLY A 354 14.32 -10.75 24.09
C GLY A 354 14.74 -9.36 24.56
N LYS A 355 15.87 -8.83 24.11
CA LYS A 355 16.21 -7.42 24.34
C LYS A 355 15.26 -6.54 23.52
N LYS A 356 14.51 -5.69 24.19
CA LYS A 356 13.56 -4.77 23.56
C LYS A 356 14.34 -3.60 22.95
N SER A 357 14.16 -3.37 21.66
CA SER A 357 14.75 -2.23 20.98
C SER A 357 13.90 -0.98 21.20
N ILE A 358 14.48 0.03 21.86
CA ILE A 358 13.87 1.36 22.05
C ILE A 358 14.29 2.20 20.85
N ILE A 359 13.36 2.58 20.00
CA ILE A 359 13.68 3.19 18.71
C ILE A 359 12.72 4.35 18.42
N ASP A 360 13.29 5.42 17.87
CA ASP A 360 12.50 6.40 17.14
C ASP A 360 12.27 5.87 15.73
N ILE A 361 11.01 5.62 15.35
CA ILE A 361 10.69 5.28 13.98
C ILE A 361 10.83 6.55 13.14
N GLU A 362 11.76 6.50 12.20
CA GLU A 362 11.96 7.56 11.24
C GLU A 362 10.73 7.65 10.32
N LYS A 363 10.03 8.76 10.35
CA LYS A 363 8.83 8.99 9.56
C LYS A 363 9.13 9.16 8.07
N ILE A 364 10.37 9.40 7.74
CA ILE A 364 10.85 9.70 6.40
C ILE A 364 12.24 9.07 6.23
N ILE A 365 12.42 8.23 5.23
CA ILE A 365 13.70 7.55 4.93
C ILE A 365 14.26 8.10 3.62
N PRO A 366 15.44 8.76 3.63
CA PRO A 366 16.07 9.23 2.40
C PRO A 366 16.43 8.06 1.48
N ILE A 367 16.10 8.16 0.19
CA ILE A 367 16.33 7.09 -0.76
C ILE A 367 17.82 6.80 -1.01
N ASP A 368 18.64 7.82 -0.86
CA ASP A 368 20.12 7.72 -0.97
C ASP A 368 20.79 7.20 0.30
N ARG A 369 20.00 6.85 1.32
CA ARG A 369 20.47 6.36 2.63
C ARG A 369 19.72 5.12 3.10
N LEU A 370 19.20 4.33 2.17
CA LEU A 370 18.51 3.08 2.50
C LEU A 370 19.43 2.04 3.17
N ASP A 371 20.73 2.17 2.97
CA ASP A 371 21.76 1.36 3.60
C ASP A 371 22.27 1.90 4.96
N ASP A 372 21.88 3.10 5.39
CA ASP A 372 22.29 3.69 6.67
C ASP A 372 21.62 2.95 7.86
N THR A 373 22.45 2.53 8.83
CA THR A 373 22.01 1.77 10.01
C THR A 373 20.98 2.49 10.86
N ARG A 374 20.90 3.82 10.82
CA ARG A 374 19.89 4.61 11.53
C ARG A 374 18.46 4.28 11.08
N TYR A 375 18.29 3.93 9.79
CA TYR A 375 16.97 3.62 9.23
C TYR A 375 16.62 2.13 9.31
N PHE A 376 17.56 1.29 9.71
CA PHE A 376 17.45 -0.16 9.66
C PHE A 376 16.20 -0.70 10.36
N PHE A 377 15.99 -0.35 11.64
CA PHE A 377 14.83 -0.83 12.38
C PHE A 377 13.53 -0.21 11.88
N SER A 378 13.56 1.06 11.44
CA SER A 378 12.41 1.69 10.81
C SER A 378 11.99 0.95 9.55
N MET A 379 12.94 0.53 8.71
CA MET A 379 12.66 -0.28 7.53
C MET A 379 12.09 -1.65 7.90
N LEU A 380 12.63 -2.32 8.93
CA LEU A 380 12.09 -3.59 9.43
C LEU A 380 10.65 -3.46 9.93
N TYR A 381 10.34 -2.34 10.59
CA TYR A 381 8.97 -2.02 11.01
C TYR A 381 8.06 -1.80 9.80
N TYR A 382 8.47 -0.97 8.84
CA TYR A 382 7.67 -0.67 7.65
C TYR A 382 7.45 -1.91 6.76
N ARG A 383 8.43 -2.80 6.70
CA ARG A 383 8.30 -4.11 6.01
C ARG A 383 7.51 -5.15 6.80
N GLY A 384 7.16 -4.84 8.05
CA GLY A 384 6.31 -5.70 8.89
C GLY A 384 7.05 -6.86 9.54
N SER A 385 8.37 -6.80 9.64
CA SER A 385 9.14 -7.75 10.45
C SER A 385 9.08 -7.40 11.92
N PHE A 386 8.98 -6.11 12.20
CA PHE A 386 8.81 -5.56 13.54
C PHE A 386 7.45 -4.89 13.67
N THR A 387 6.99 -4.80 14.92
CA THR A 387 5.71 -4.19 15.30
C THR A 387 5.88 -3.38 16.58
N ILE A 388 4.98 -2.43 16.83
CA ILE A 388 4.95 -1.67 18.09
C ILE A 388 4.43 -2.59 19.19
N ILE A 389 5.23 -2.78 20.25
CA ILE A 389 4.87 -3.57 21.44
C ILE A 389 4.68 -2.73 22.69
N GLY A 390 5.02 -1.44 22.64
CA GLY A 390 4.88 -0.52 23.74
C GLY A 390 5.52 0.83 23.46
N GLU A 391 5.61 1.64 24.50
CA GLU A 391 6.27 2.93 24.51
C GLU A 391 7.07 3.08 25.81
N LYS A 392 8.23 3.73 25.75
CA LYS A 392 9.04 4.05 26.91
C LYS A 392 9.81 5.34 26.67
N TRP A 393 9.70 6.30 27.61
CA TRP A 393 10.34 7.61 27.53
C TRP A 393 10.02 8.38 26.24
N GLY A 394 8.76 8.27 25.74
CA GLY A 394 8.33 8.93 24.50
C GLY A 394 8.84 8.24 23.21
N LYS A 395 9.55 7.10 23.33
CA LYS A 395 10.07 6.33 22.19
C LYS A 395 9.32 5.02 22.06
N LEU A 396 9.21 4.52 20.83
CA LEU A 396 8.52 3.27 20.55
C LEU A 396 9.38 2.08 20.95
N LEU A 397 8.73 1.08 21.55
CA LEU A 397 9.30 -0.24 21.76
C LEU A 397 8.88 -1.11 20.59
N LEU A 398 9.86 -1.66 19.89
CA LEU A 398 9.64 -2.60 18.80
C LEU A 398 9.95 -4.03 19.22
N GLY A 399 9.18 -4.97 18.71
CA GLY A 399 9.39 -6.40 18.82
C GLY A 399 9.12 -7.09 17.49
N ILE A 400 9.50 -8.35 17.36
CA ILE A 400 9.22 -9.16 16.17
C ILE A 400 7.71 -9.36 16.06
N SER A 401 7.16 -9.21 14.87
CA SER A 401 5.72 -9.21 14.65
C SER A 401 5.07 -10.58 14.86
N ASN A 402 5.70 -11.66 14.34
CA ASN A 402 5.16 -13.02 14.38
C ASN A 402 6.26 -14.08 14.18
N SER A 403 5.90 -15.36 14.33
CA SER A 403 6.85 -16.47 14.14
C SER A 403 7.41 -16.55 12.72
N GLY A 404 6.64 -16.10 11.74
CA GLY A 404 7.09 -16.02 10.37
C GLY A 404 8.26 -15.06 10.18
N ALA A 405 8.14 -13.85 10.71
CA ALA A 405 9.23 -12.88 10.73
C ALA A 405 10.44 -13.40 11.51
N GLN A 406 10.19 -14.06 12.66
CA GLN A 406 11.24 -14.65 13.47
C GLN A 406 12.02 -15.74 12.73
N ASN A 407 11.33 -16.65 12.07
CA ASN A 407 11.96 -17.72 11.28
C ASN A 407 12.83 -17.16 10.14
N HIS A 408 12.37 -16.10 9.50
CA HIS A 408 13.12 -15.43 8.44
C HIS A 408 14.41 -14.78 8.97
N ILE A 409 14.32 -14.07 10.10
CA ILE A 409 15.49 -13.49 10.76
C ILE A 409 16.48 -14.59 11.16
N ASN A 410 15.98 -15.69 11.74
CA ASN A 410 16.82 -16.84 12.11
C ASN A 410 17.54 -17.46 10.92
N LYS A 411 16.85 -17.71 9.81
CA LYS A 411 17.46 -18.22 8.56
C LYS A 411 18.56 -17.30 8.04
N TYR A 412 18.43 -16.01 8.25
CA TYR A 412 19.41 -15.04 7.81
C TYR A 412 20.65 -14.98 8.71
N LEU A 413 20.49 -15.20 9.99
CA LEU A 413 21.57 -15.15 10.99
C LEU A 413 22.39 -16.46 11.09
N GLN A 414 21.94 -17.53 10.43
CA GLN A 414 22.68 -18.78 10.23
C GLN A 414 23.68 -18.67 9.08
#